data_251583542d58fc01534058c803e09413
#
_entry.id   251583542d58fc01534058c803e09413
#
_cell.length_a   1.000
_cell.length_b   1.000
_cell.length_c   1.000
_cell.angle_alpha   90.00
_cell.angle_beta   90.00
_cell.angle_gamma   90.00
#
_symmetry.space_group_name_H-M   'P 1'
#
loop_
_entity.id
_entity.type
_entity.pdbx_description
1 polymer ?
#
loop_
_entity_poly.entity_id
_entity_poly.type
_entity_poly.pdbx_seq_one_letter_code
_entity_poly.pdbx_strand_id
1 'polypeptide(L)'
;MRKKLLYPSAILGACLMSASAQAAQFITITGPSGTYGDDEVVCTGGATAPCTFTRAFAFVTPAGFNLASVDISSIATLNPMTDINFSSVTLNGVNFNTVLTGTQEFRNLLSQSLVVGGNNTLNIAGTTGGNAAFSGNLSFASIAAVPEPAAWMLMLIGMAGVGYSMRRKNKPTLRVRYA
;
A
#
# COMPACT_ATOMS: atom_id res chain seq x y z
N MET A 1 21.01 -20.77 -78.21
CA MET A 1 19.96 -19.96 -77.53
C MET A 1 20.00 -20.26 -76.05
N ARG A 2 20.53 -19.31 -75.23
CA ARG A 2 20.59 -19.48 -73.76
C ARG A 2 19.49 -18.62 -73.13
N LYS A 3 18.49 -19.24 -72.52
CA LYS A 3 17.42 -18.58 -71.76
C LYS A 3 17.97 -18.12 -70.43
N LYS A 4 18.00 -16.78 -70.18
CA LYS A 4 18.29 -16.18 -68.87
C LYS A 4 17.04 -16.25 -68.03
N LEU A 5 17.08 -17.01 -66.92
CA LEU A 5 16.06 -16.97 -65.85
C LEU A 5 16.33 -15.72 -65.04
N LEU A 6 15.38 -14.80 -65.03
CA LEU A 6 15.29 -13.66 -64.09
C LEU A 6 14.61 -14.17 -62.83
N TYR A 7 15.31 -14.19 -61.71
CA TYR A 7 14.72 -14.38 -60.38
C TYR A 7 14.23 -13.03 -59.87
N PRO A 8 12.97 -12.90 -59.47
CA PRO A 8 12.54 -11.71 -58.74
C PRO A 8 13.03 -11.76 -57.29
N SER A 9 13.90 -10.85 -56.91
CA SER A 9 14.30 -10.63 -55.52
C SER A 9 13.13 -10.02 -54.77
N ALA A 10 12.45 -10.85 -53.97
CA ALA A 10 11.46 -10.37 -53.01
C ALA A 10 12.20 -9.74 -51.83
N ILE A 11 12.20 -8.41 -51.77
CA ILE A 11 12.67 -7.63 -50.62
C ILE A 11 11.60 -7.78 -49.54
N LEU A 12 11.88 -8.66 -48.56
CA LEU A 12 11.07 -8.81 -47.34
C LEU A 12 11.38 -7.61 -46.46
N GLY A 13 10.58 -6.57 -46.52
CA GLY A 13 10.63 -5.41 -45.62
C GLY A 13 10.20 -5.87 -44.21
N ALA A 14 11.19 -6.11 -43.36
CA ALA A 14 10.95 -6.28 -41.93
C ALA A 14 10.47 -4.95 -41.35
N CYS A 15 9.15 -4.83 -41.14
CA CYS A 15 8.58 -3.76 -40.34
C CYS A 15 8.99 -4.01 -38.89
N LEU A 16 10.06 -3.34 -38.45
CA LEU A 16 10.40 -3.23 -37.03
C LEU A 16 9.30 -2.41 -36.36
N MET A 17 8.27 -3.08 -35.85
CA MET A 17 7.37 -2.45 -34.90
C MET A 17 8.19 -2.20 -33.63
N SER A 18 8.63 -0.97 -33.46
CA SER A 18 9.10 -0.48 -32.17
C SER A 18 7.91 -0.55 -31.22
N ALA A 19 7.83 -1.64 -30.43
CA ALA A 19 7.00 -1.63 -29.24
C ALA A 19 7.55 -0.54 -28.36
N SER A 20 6.84 0.58 -28.24
CA SER A 20 7.08 1.54 -27.19
C SER A 20 6.97 0.75 -25.87
N ALA A 21 8.07 0.66 -25.13
CA ALA A 21 8.04 0.16 -23.78
C ALA A 21 7.12 1.12 -23.01
N GLN A 22 5.88 0.75 -22.84
CA GLN A 22 5.00 1.46 -21.91
C GLN A 22 5.57 1.21 -20.53
N ALA A 23 5.96 2.28 -19.87
CA ALA A 23 6.33 2.25 -18.46
C ALA A 23 5.18 1.60 -17.69
N ALA A 24 5.50 0.54 -16.99
CA ALA A 24 4.47 -0.35 -16.47
C ALA A 24 4.04 0.12 -15.08
N GLN A 25 2.73 0.15 -14.90
CA GLN A 25 2.14 0.14 -13.56
C GLN A 25 2.74 -1.01 -12.76
N PHE A 26 3.29 -0.72 -11.58
CA PHE A 26 3.94 -1.72 -10.73
C PHE A 26 3.42 -1.67 -9.28
N ILE A 27 3.43 -2.81 -8.63
CA ILE A 27 3.30 -2.95 -7.19
C ILE A 27 4.25 -4.04 -6.72
N THR A 28 5.11 -3.72 -5.76
CA THR A 28 6.07 -4.64 -5.18
C THR A 28 5.92 -4.65 -3.68
N ILE A 29 5.74 -5.84 -3.07
CA ILE A 29 5.60 -6.00 -1.63
C ILE A 29 6.70 -6.91 -1.13
N THR A 30 7.45 -6.44 -0.12
CA THR A 30 8.54 -7.18 0.52
C THR A 30 8.41 -7.08 2.03
N GLY A 31 7.95 -8.17 2.66
CA GLY A 31 7.75 -8.21 4.12
C GLY A 31 6.71 -7.18 4.61
N PRO A 32 7.08 -6.30 5.57
CA PRO A 32 6.15 -5.35 6.17
C PRO A 32 5.94 -4.08 5.33
N SER A 33 6.51 -3.99 4.14
CA SER A 33 6.43 -2.79 3.31
C SER A 33 6.26 -3.13 1.83
N GLY A 34 5.85 -2.15 1.06
CA GLY A 34 5.75 -2.24 -0.39
C GLY A 34 5.82 -0.87 -1.04
N THR A 35 6.02 -0.88 -2.33
CA THR A 35 5.98 0.31 -3.19
C THR A 35 5.07 0.05 -4.37
N TYR A 36 4.46 1.09 -4.87
CA TYR A 36 3.64 1.03 -6.07
C TYR A 36 3.75 2.34 -6.85
N GLY A 37 3.41 2.30 -8.11
CA GLY A 37 3.44 3.50 -8.93
C GLY A 37 3.11 3.23 -10.40
N ASP A 38 3.12 4.31 -11.13
CA ASP A 38 3.05 4.32 -12.58
C ASP A 38 4.07 5.36 -13.08
N ASP A 39 5.10 4.86 -13.76
CA ASP A 39 6.20 5.70 -14.21
C ASP A 39 5.80 6.60 -15.39
N GLU A 40 4.70 6.28 -16.07
CA GLU A 40 4.19 7.06 -17.18
C GLU A 40 2.67 6.97 -17.31
N VAL A 41 1.97 7.91 -16.70
CA VAL A 41 0.54 8.11 -16.92
C VAL A 41 0.34 8.84 -18.23
N VAL A 42 0.07 8.11 -19.30
CA VAL A 42 -0.11 8.66 -20.64
C VAL A 42 -1.58 8.94 -20.93
N CYS A 43 -1.86 10.06 -21.58
CA CYS A 43 -3.17 10.35 -22.14
C CYS A 43 -3.46 9.40 -23.32
N THR A 44 -4.35 8.42 -23.10
CA THR A 44 -4.75 7.49 -24.17
C THR A 44 -5.69 8.16 -25.18
N GLY A 45 -5.48 7.88 -26.46
CA GLY A 45 -6.39 8.29 -27.52
C GLY A 45 -6.12 9.67 -28.13
N GLY A 46 -4.92 10.25 -27.96
CA GLY A 46 -4.59 11.56 -28.53
C GLY A 46 -5.42 12.71 -27.97
N ALA A 47 -5.95 12.53 -26.77
CA ALA A 47 -6.69 13.58 -26.07
C ALA A 47 -5.78 14.76 -25.81
N THR A 48 -6.29 15.96 -26.13
CA THR A 48 -5.66 17.21 -25.71
C THR A 48 -5.65 17.28 -24.20
N ALA A 49 -4.48 17.55 -23.60
CA ALA A 49 -4.35 17.75 -22.17
C ALA A 49 -5.31 18.84 -21.62
N PRO A 50 -5.83 18.71 -20.39
CA PRO A 50 -5.66 17.62 -19.46
C PRO A 50 -6.56 16.41 -19.75
N CYS A 51 -6.07 15.21 -19.50
CA CYS A 51 -6.83 13.97 -19.63
C CYS A 51 -7.04 13.27 -18.29
N THR A 52 -8.10 12.47 -18.21
CA THR A 52 -8.39 11.65 -17.04
C THR A 52 -7.70 10.29 -17.12
N PHE A 53 -7.28 9.77 -15.98
CA PHE A 53 -6.75 8.41 -15.87
C PHE A 53 -7.37 7.68 -14.67
N THR A 54 -7.34 6.36 -14.75
CA THR A 54 -7.67 5.49 -13.63
C THR A 54 -6.67 4.34 -13.56
N ARG A 55 -6.21 4.01 -12.35
CA ARG A 55 -5.31 2.89 -12.09
C ARG A 55 -5.84 2.07 -10.93
N ALA A 56 -5.68 0.75 -11.02
CA ALA A 56 -6.06 -0.18 -9.97
C ALA A 56 -4.88 -1.12 -9.67
N PHE A 57 -4.50 -1.18 -8.40
CA PHE A 57 -3.48 -2.09 -7.90
C PHE A 57 -4.14 -3.10 -6.98
N ALA A 58 -4.00 -4.38 -7.30
CA ALA A 58 -4.48 -5.46 -6.47
C ALA A 58 -3.31 -6.13 -5.75
N PHE A 59 -3.46 -6.38 -4.45
CA PHE A 59 -2.45 -7.08 -3.67
C PHE A 59 -3.08 -7.93 -2.57
N VAL A 60 -2.33 -8.93 -2.14
CA VAL A 60 -2.70 -9.78 -1.00
C VAL A 60 -1.94 -9.32 0.23
N THR A 61 -2.62 -9.23 1.36
CA THR A 61 -1.99 -8.88 2.64
C THR A 61 -0.92 -9.90 3.00
N PRO A 62 0.31 -9.50 3.31
CA PRO A 62 1.34 -10.42 3.79
C PRO A 62 0.91 -11.11 5.10
N ALA A 63 1.37 -12.34 5.30
CA ALA A 63 1.02 -13.12 6.49
C ALA A 63 1.43 -12.40 7.79
N GLY A 64 0.55 -12.40 8.77
CA GLY A 64 0.79 -11.76 10.07
C GLY A 64 0.41 -10.29 10.16
N PHE A 65 -0.04 -9.68 9.07
CA PHE A 65 -0.48 -8.28 9.03
C PHE A 65 -1.98 -8.18 8.75
N ASN A 66 -2.61 -7.13 9.25
CA ASN A 66 -4.03 -6.86 9.06
C ASN A 66 -4.37 -5.37 8.93
N LEU A 67 -3.37 -4.52 9.01
CA LEU A 67 -3.47 -3.07 8.81
C LEU A 67 -2.48 -2.63 7.74
N ALA A 68 -2.82 -1.57 7.02
CA ALA A 68 -1.89 -0.84 6.18
C ALA A 68 -2.00 0.66 6.41
N SER A 69 -0.85 1.31 6.35
CA SER A 69 -0.74 2.75 6.11
C SER A 69 -0.18 2.93 4.70
N VAL A 70 -0.85 3.75 3.91
CA VAL A 70 -0.54 3.93 2.48
C VAL A 70 -0.43 5.41 2.19
N ASP A 71 0.57 5.77 1.44
CA ASP A 71 0.75 7.13 0.91
C ASP A 71 0.88 7.11 -0.62
N ILE A 72 0.59 8.25 -1.23
CA ILE A 72 0.79 8.49 -2.65
C ILE A 72 1.27 9.93 -2.85
N SER A 73 2.20 10.10 -3.75
CA SER A 73 2.74 11.39 -4.14
C SER A 73 2.95 11.51 -5.63
N SER A 74 2.76 12.73 -6.13
CA SER A 74 3.23 13.16 -7.44
C SER A 74 3.93 14.50 -7.31
N ILE A 75 4.94 14.73 -8.13
CA ILE A 75 5.68 15.99 -8.17
C ILE A 75 5.77 16.44 -9.61
N ALA A 76 5.16 17.58 -9.91
CA ALA A 76 5.33 18.25 -11.18
C ALA A 76 6.48 19.25 -11.10
N THR A 77 7.46 19.10 -11.96
CA THR A 77 8.54 20.08 -12.12
C THR A 77 8.08 21.16 -13.08
N LEU A 78 7.46 22.26 -12.60
CA LEU A 78 7.14 23.49 -13.36
C LEU A 78 6.53 23.30 -14.76
N ASN A 79 6.27 22.08 -15.18
CA ASN A 79 5.69 21.74 -16.47
C ASN A 79 4.25 21.23 -16.25
N PRO A 80 3.24 21.96 -16.67
CA PRO A 80 1.84 21.54 -16.51
C PRO A 80 1.52 20.20 -17.18
N MET A 81 2.38 19.74 -18.11
CA MET A 81 2.21 18.44 -18.75
C MET A 81 2.58 17.25 -17.84
N THR A 82 3.37 17.47 -16.81
CA THR A 82 3.75 16.45 -15.82
C THR A 82 2.95 16.54 -14.53
N ASP A 83 2.01 17.48 -14.45
CA ASP A 83 1.18 17.68 -13.29
C ASP A 83 0.09 16.60 -13.20
N ILE A 84 -0.07 16.03 -11.99
CA ILE A 84 -1.15 15.11 -11.67
C ILE A 84 -2.02 15.76 -10.60
N ASN A 85 -3.33 15.78 -10.87
CA ASN A 85 -4.33 16.16 -9.90
C ASN A 85 -5.16 14.92 -9.58
N PHE A 86 -4.95 14.33 -8.39
CA PHE A 86 -5.74 13.18 -7.96
C PHE A 86 -7.18 13.62 -7.64
N SER A 87 -8.15 13.06 -8.32
CA SER A 87 -9.57 13.27 -8.01
C SER A 87 -10.06 12.31 -6.93
N SER A 88 -9.58 11.07 -6.94
CA SER A 88 -9.94 10.04 -5.97
C SER A 88 -8.78 9.07 -5.77
N VAL A 89 -8.47 8.77 -4.50
CA VAL A 89 -7.56 7.69 -4.12
C VAL A 89 -8.23 6.90 -3.01
N THR A 90 -8.42 5.61 -3.22
CA THR A 90 -9.14 4.75 -2.26
C THR A 90 -8.44 3.42 -2.07
N LEU A 91 -8.43 2.91 -0.84
CA LEU A 91 -8.06 1.53 -0.50
C LEU A 91 -9.31 0.80 0.00
N ASN A 92 -9.72 -0.26 -0.69
CA ASN A 92 -10.94 -1.01 -0.40
C ASN A 92 -12.20 -0.11 -0.27
N GLY A 93 -12.25 0.98 -1.07
CA GLY A 93 -13.34 1.96 -1.05
C GLY A 93 -13.21 3.07 0.00
N VAL A 94 -12.20 3.03 0.88
CA VAL A 94 -11.95 4.09 1.87
C VAL A 94 -11.05 5.16 1.27
N ASN A 95 -11.49 6.41 1.31
CA ASN A 95 -10.79 7.55 0.73
C ASN A 95 -9.52 7.93 1.52
N PHE A 96 -8.49 8.33 0.80
CA PHE A 96 -7.29 8.92 1.38
C PHE A 96 -7.54 10.37 1.83
N ASN A 97 -6.85 10.78 2.87
CA ASN A 97 -6.79 12.17 3.29
C ASN A 97 -5.91 12.96 2.34
N THR A 98 -6.38 14.12 1.91
CA THR A 98 -5.60 15.06 1.12
C THR A 98 -4.72 15.88 2.07
N VAL A 99 -3.41 15.84 1.86
CA VAL A 99 -2.42 16.54 2.69
C VAL A 99 -1.86 17.76 1.94
N LEU A 100 -1.50 17.57 0.67
CA LEU A 100 -1.01 18.62 -0.21
C LEU A 100 -1.74 18.57 -1.56
N THR A 101 -1.93 19.72 -2.17
CA THR A 101 -2.49 19.89 -3.51
C THR A 101 -1.68 20.91 -4.32
N GLY A 102 -1.79 20.87 -5.63
CA GLY A 102 -1.05 21.74 -6.55
C GLY A 102 0.08 20.99 -7.24
N THR A 103 1.20 21.66 -7.53
CA THR A 103 2.35 21.04 -8.22
C THR A 103 3.00 19.88 -7.46
N GLN A 104 2.73 19.75 -6.17
CA GLN A 104 3.03 18.58 -5.36
C GLN A 104 1.72 18.09 -4.76
N GLU A 105 1.30 16.90 -5.17
CA GLU A 105 0.17 16.25 -4.53
C GLU A 105 0.67 15.16 -3.59
N PHE A 106 0.11 15.16 -2.37
CA PHE A 106 0.35 14.13 -1.38
C PHE A 106 -0.94 13.74 -0.68
N ARG A 107 -1.23 12.44 -0.66
CA ARG A 107 -2.37 11.88 0.07
C ARG A 107 -1.94 10.69 0.90
N ASN A 108 -2.61 10.46 2.01
CA ASN A 108 -2.33 9.31 2.87
C ASN A 108 -3.61 8.69 3.44
N LEU A 109 -3.48 7.43 3.83
CA LEU A 109 -4.48 6.70 4.59
C LEU A 109 -3.73 5.89 5.65
N LEU A 110 -4.02 6.16 6.94
CA LEU A 110 -3.30 5.55 8.06
C LEU A 110 -4.13 4.44 8.69
N SER A 111 -3.46 3.35 9.05
CA SER A 111 -4.01 2.26 9.86
C SER A 111 -5.33 1.68 9.33
N GLN A 112 -5.44 1.55 8.01
CA GLN A 112 -6.61 0.98 7.36
C GLN A 112 -6.62 -0.54 7.53
N SER A 113 -7.78 -1.09 7.93
CA SER A 113 -7.98 -2.55 8.00
C SER A 113 -7.94 -3.17 6.61
N LEU A 114 -7.25 -4.30 6.51
CA LEU A 114 -7.09 -5.07 5.28
C LEU A 114 -7.89 -6.37 5.32
N VAL A 115 -8.23 -6.87 4.13
CA VAL A 115 -8.77 -8.22 3.96
C VAL A 115 -7.60 -9.21 4.06
N VAL A 116 -7.51 -9.91 5.19
CA VAL A 116 -6.45 -10.89 5.44
C VAL A 116 -6.65 -12.12 4.57
N GLY A 117 -5.61 -12.52 3.82
CA GLY A 117 -5.67 -13.66 2.90
C GLY A 117 -6.52 -13.45 1.65
N GLY A 118 -7.10 -12.26 1.47
CA GLY A 118 -7.88 -11.88 0.30
C GLY A 118 -7.24 -10.72 -0.47
N ASN A 119 -7.87 -10.38 -1.59
CA ASN A 119 -7.41 -9.25 -2.41
C ASN A 119 -7.82 -7.92 -1.79
N ASN A 120 -6.86 -7.02 -1.69
CA ASN A 120 -7.08 -5.62 -1.40
C ASN A 120 -6.86 -4.82 -2.68
N THR A 121 -7.67 -3.79 -2.90
CA THR A 121 -7.62 -3.00 -4.12
C THR A 121 -7.41 -1.53 -3.79
N LEU A 122 -6.32 -0.98 -4.33
CA LEU A 122 -6.01 0.43 -4.31
C LEU A 122 -6.42 1.03 -5.65
N ASN A 123 -7.40 1.93 -5.65
CA ASN A 123 -7.85 2.62 -6.84
C ASN A 123 -7.43 4.08 -6.81
N ILE A 124 -6.89 4.55 -7.92
CA ILE A 124 -6.39 5.90 -8.10
C ILE A 124 -7.02 6.47 -9.37
N ALA A 125 -7.64 7.63 -9.23
CA ALA A 125 -8.18 8.37 -10.36
C ALA A 125 -7.73 9.83 -10.29
N GLY A 126 -7.52 10.43 -11.45
CA GLY A 126 -7.08 11.81 -11.53
C GLY A 126 -7.05 12.35 -12.95
N THR A 127 -6.47 13.52 -13.08
CA THR A 127 -6.17 14.17 -14.35
C THR A 127 -4.69 14.43 -14.46
N THR A 128 -4.16 14.40 -15.69
CA THR A 128 -2.78 14.77 -15.99
C THR A 128 -2.74 15.67 -17.22
N GLY A 129 -1.75 16.53 -17.28
CA GLY A 129 -1.49 17.37 -18.45
C GLY A 129 -0.80 16.65 -19.59
N GLY A 130 -0.34 15.41 -19.40
CA GLY A 130 0.41 14.66 -20.42
C GLY A 130 1.11 13.45 -19.82
N ASN A 131 2.42 13.38 -19.98
CA ASN A 131 3.23 12.31 -19.41
C ASN A 131 3.63 12.67 -17.99
N ALA A 132 3.03 12.01 -17.03
CA ALA A 132 3.27 12.24 -15.62
C ALA A 132 3.52 10.91 -14.88
N ALA A 133 4.13 10.97 -13.71
CA ALA A 133 4.40 9.82 -12.88
C ALA A 133 3.90 10.04 -11.47
N PHE A 134 3.53 8.96 -10.79
CA PHE A 134 3.25 8.96 -9.37
C PHE A 134 3.83 7.72 -8.71
N SER A 135 4.11 7.83 -7.43
CA SER A 135 4.55 6.70 -6.62
C SER A 135 3.96 6.78 -5.22
N GLY A 136 3.95 5.65 -4.54
CA GLY A 136 3.48 5.56 -3.18
C GLY A 136 4.10 4.38 -2.45
N ASN A 137 3.94 4.39 -1.13
CA ASN A 137 4.41 3.34 -0.25
C ASN A 137 3.25 2.68 0.48
N LEU A 138 3.45 1.40 0.81
CA LEU A 138 2.60 0.64 1.72
C LEU A 138 3.44 0.22 2.93
N SER A 139 2.91 0.44 4.13
CA SER A 139 3.47 -0.06 5.38
C SER A 139 2.43 -0.93 6.06
N PHE A 140 2.77 -2.18 6.33
CA PHE A 140 1.88 -3.13 6.96
C PHE A 140 2.15 -3.23 8.46
N ALA A 141 1.08 -3.35 9.25
CA ALA A 141 1.15 -3.55 10.69
C ALA A 141 0.18 -4.65 11.13
N SER A 142 0.48 -5.30 12.24
CA SER A 142 -0.44 -6.19 12.93
C SER A 142 -1.11 -5.45 14.08
N ILE A 143 -2.40 -5.71 14.30
CA ILE A 143 -3.01 -5.36 15.57
C ILE A 143 -2.39 -6.29 16.61
N ALA A 144 -1.70 -5.73 17.61
CA ALA A 144 -1.23 -6.52 18.73
C ALA A 144 -2.41 -7.27 19.35
N ALA A 145 -2.29 -8.60 19.51
CA ALA A 145 -3.31 -9.37 20.18
C ALA A 145 -3.49 -8.81 21.58
N VAL A 146 -4.67 -8.29 21.87
CA VAL A 146 -5.01 -7.90 23.26
C VAL A 146 -4.94 -9.18 24.10
N PRO A 147 -4.23 -9.16 25.26
CA PRO A 147 -4.16 -10.34 26.12
C PRO A 147 -5.56 -10.90 26.37
N GLU A 148 -5.75 -12.18 26.10
CA GLU A 148 -7.05 -12.81 26.18
C GLU A 148 -7.63 -12.65 27.61
N PRO A 149 -8.98 -12.59 27.77
CA PRO A 149 -9.62 -12.48 29.09
C PRO A 149 -9.13 -13.54 30.08
N ALA A 150 -8.71 -14.70 29.57
CA ALA A 150 -8.10 -15.76 30.37
C ALA A 150 -6.77 -15.32 31.04
N ALA A 151 -5.94 -14.54 30.36
CA ALA A 151 -4.70 -14.00 30.90
C ALA A 151 -4.96 -13.00 32.05
N TRP A 152 -5.98 -12.19 31.90
CA TRP A 152 -6.41 -11.25 32.94
C TRP A 152 -6.99 -11.98 34.15
N MET A 153 -7.81 -13.02 33.91
CA MET A 153 -8.33 -13.88 35.00
C MET A 153 -7.21 -14.56 35.76
N LEU A 154 -6.20 -15.08 35.08
CA LEU A 154 -5.04 -15.71 35.71
C LEU A 154 -4.27 -14.71 36.58
N MET A 155 -4.09 -13.48 36.08
CA MET A 155 -3.46 -12.39 36.82
C MET A 155 -4.27 -12.05 38.11
N LEU A 156 -5.59 -11.93 38.01
CA LEU A 156 -6.48 -11.64 39.13
C LEU A 156 -6.48 -12.78 40.16
N ILE A 157 -6.52 -14.04 39.72
CA ILE A 157 -6.42 -15.24 40.58
C ILE A 157 -5.06 -15.27 41.29
N GLY A 158 -3.98 -14.96 40.56
CA GLY A 158 -2.64 -14.88 41.13
C GLY A 158 -2.56 -13.79 42.22
N MET A 159 -3.08 -12.60 41.97
CA MET A 159 -3.14 -11.54 43.01
C MET A 159 -4.02 -11.91 44.20
N ALA A 160 -5.18 -12.53 43.95
CA ALA A 160 -6.08 -12.99 45.02
C ALA A 160 -5.39 -14.08 45.89
N GLY A 161 -4.65 -15.00 45.27
CA GLY A 161 -3.88 -16.04 45.97
C GLY A 161 -2.79 -15.45 46.87
N VAL A 162 -2.05 -14.46 46.35
CA VAL A 162 -1.04 -13.75 47.14
C VAL A 162 -1.68 -12.99 48.30
N GLY A 163 -2.75 -12.23 48.03
CA GLY A 163 -3.48 -11.49 49.06
C GLY A 163 -4.05 -12.40 50.18
N TYR A 164 -4.61 -13.55 49.81
CA TYR A 164 -5.08 -14.53 50.74
C TYR A 164 -3.95 -15.15 51.58
N SER A 165 -2.82 -15.47 50.96
CA SER A 165 -1.63 -16.01 51.63
C SER A 165 -1.08 -14.99 52.66
N MET A 166 -1.01 -13.71 52.30
CA MET A 166 -0.55 -12.64 53.20
C MET A 166 -1.51 -12.45 54.42
N ARG A 167 -2.83 -12.56 54.17
CA ARG A 167 -3.84 -12.44 55.23
C ARG A 167 -3.81 -13.62 56.25
N ARG A 168 -3.33 -14.79 55.82
CA ARG A 168 -3.24 -16.01 56.65
C ARG A 168 -2.02 -16.01 57.55
N LYS A 169 -1.07 -15.10 57.41
CA LYS A 169 0.08 -14.95 58.27
C LYS A 169 -0.33 -14.36 59.60
N ASN A 170 -0.64 -15.28 60.53
CA ASN A 170 -0.48 -15.29 61.97
C ASN A 170 -0.56 -13.98 62.72
N LYS A 171 -1.58 -13.94 63.60
CA LYS A 171 -1.54 -13.09 64.78
C LYS A 171 -0.34 -13.54 65.62
N PRO A 172 0.71 -12.72 65.83
CA PRO A 172 1.76 -13.06 66.77
C PRO A 172 1.16 -13.06 68.18
N THR A 173 1.11 -14.19 68.81
CA THR A 173 0.80 -14.28 70.25
C THR A 173 2.02 -13.76 71.01
N LEU A 174 1.97 -12.47 71.36
CA LEU A 174 2.93 -11.90 72.31
C LEU A 174 2.68 -12.57 73.70
N ARG A 175 3.52 -13.49 74.06
CA ARG A 175 3.60 -14.00 75.48
C ARG A 175 4.46 -13.00 76.25
N VAL A 176 3.83 -12.09 76.98
CA VAL A 176 4.50 -11.31 78.01
C VAL A 176 4.80 -12.14 79.15
N ARG A 177 6.08 -12.46 79.46
CA ARG A 177 6.53 -13.05 80.72
C ARG A 177 6.86 -11.93 81.70
N TYR A 178 6.11 -11.82 82.77
CA TYR A 178 6.47 -10.98 83.86
C TYR A 178 7.45 -11.79 84.75
N ALA A 179 8.58 -11.22 85.19
CA ALA A 179 9.50 -11.76 86.15
C ALA A 179 9.11 -11.22 87.51
#